data_0528d42e31f3cd48f31929b8326bca79
#
_entry.id   0528d42e31f3cd48f31929b8326bca79
#
_cell.length_a   1.000
_cell.length_b   1.000
_cell.length_c   1.000
_cell.angle_alpha   90.00
_cell.angle_beta   90.00
_cell.angle_gamma   90.00
#
_symmetry.space_group_name_H-M   'P 1'
#
loop_
_entity.id
_entity.type
_entity.pdbx_description
1 polymer ?
#
loop_
_entity_poly.entity_id
_entity_poly.type
_entity_poly.pdbx_seq_one_letter_code
_entity_poly.pdbx_strand_id
1 'polypeptide(L)'
;DYPKMFGLKPEFEIMTTADLLDSLLREEKLRFSRPLNLHVTYHDPCHSGRHVSIYLPELEKEKVFEPPRNVLKALPGVKLTEMPRNRELSWCCGAGGGAKSAYPDWAIWTATERLKEAQETGAQAIVSTCPFCRRNLSDAVEASKTPLQVYDLTELVAQAL
;
A
#
# COMPACT_ATOMS: atom_id res chain seq x y z
N ASP A 1 -6.67 17.09 8.53
CA ASP A 1 -7.59 17.49 9.63
C ASP A 1 -6.97 18.51 10.59
N TYR A 2 -5.67 18.39 10.95
CA TYR A 2 -5.01 19.33 11.88
C TYR A 2 -5.13 20.80 11.47
N PRO A 3 -4.92 21.19 10.17
CA PRO A 3 -5.11 22.58 9.77
C PRO A 3 -6.51 23.09 10.05
N LYS A 4 -7.54 22.28 9.77
CA LYS A 4 -8.96 22.64 10.03
C LYS A 4 -9.26 22.69 11.53
N MET A 5 -8.77 21.73 12.31
CA MET A 5 -9.05 21.61 13.74
C MET A 5 -8.40 22.74 14.57
N PHE A 6 -7.21 23.19 14.18
CA PHE A 6 -6.41 24.15 14.95
C PHE A 6 -6.26 25.50 14.25
N GLY A 7 -6.95 25.73 13.12
CA GLY A 7 -6.83 26.99 12.36
C GLY A 7 -5.43 27.23 11.79
N LEU A 8 -4.62 26.18 11.64
CA LEU A 8 -3.25 26.27 11.16
C LEU A 8 -3.22 26.32 9.64
N LYS A 9 -2.33 27.14 9.09
CA LYS A 9 -1.96 27.10 7.66
C LYS A 9 -0.51 26.63 7.58
N PRO A 10 -0.26 25.34 7.29
CA PRO A 10 1.11 24.86 7.14
C PRO A 10 1.77 25.56 5.95
N GLU A 11 3.01 26.04 6.15
CA GLU A 11 3.85 26.64 5.09
C GLU A 11 4.65 25.57 4.33
N PHE A 12 4.30 24.30 4.51
CA PHE A 12 4.93 23.14 3.87
C PHE A 12 3.88 22.25 3.20
N GLU A 13 4.30 21.56 2.18
CA GLU A 13 3.48 20.57 1.49
C GLU A 13 3.42 19.26 2.32
N ILE A 14 2.22 18.66 2.39
CA ILE A 14 1.99 17.38 3.05
C ILE A 14 1.72 16.35 1.95
N MET A 15 2.58 15.34 1.87
CA MET A 15 2.46 14.27 0.89
C MET A 15 2.73 12.92 1.52
N THR A 16 2.27 11.84 0.92
CA THR A 16 2.65 10.48 1.33
C THR A 16 4.05 10.14 0.82
N THR A 17 4.68 9.12 1.43
CA THR A 17 5.97 8.62 0.92
C THR A 17 5.85 8.12 -0.53
N ALA A 18 4.71 7.55 -0.92
CA ALA A 18 4.48 7.10 -2.30
C ALA A 18 4.42 8.29 -3.27
N ASP A 19 3.77 9.39 -2.89
CA ASP A 19 3.72 10.62 -3.69
C ASP A 19 5.11 11.22 -3.89
N LEU A 20 5.90 11.26 -2.81
CA LEU A 20 7.27 11.75 -2.87
C LEU A 20 8.13 10.89 -3.82
N LEU A 21 8.08 9.57 -3.67
CA LEU A 21 8.84 8.65 -4.52
C LEU A 21 8.44 8.77 -5.99
N ASP A 22 7.13 8.83 -6.29
CA ASP A 22 6.62 9.02 -7.64
C ASP A 22 7.06 10.37 -8.23
N SER A 23 7.04 11.44 -7.43
CA SER A 23 7.53 12.75 -7.85
C SER A 23 9.03 12.73 -8.19
N LEU A 24 9.84 12.11 -7.31
CA LEU A 24 11.29 11.98 -7.54
C LEU A 24 11.62 11.14 -8.77
N LEU A 25 10.82 10.12 -9.07
CA LEU A 25 10.98 9.32 -10.30
C LEU A 25 10.65 10.15 -11.54
N ARG A 26 9.53 10.90 -11.53
CA ARG A 26 9.14 11.78 -12.65
C ARG A 26 10.14 12.91 -12.91
N GLU A 27 10.79 13.39 -11.86
CA GLU A 27 11.83 14.42 -11.94
C GLU A 27 13.23 13.84 -12.23
N GLU A 28 13.33 12.54 -12.48
CA GLU A 28 14.60 11.82 -12.71
C GLU A 28 15.64 11.95 -11.57
N LYS A 29 15.17 12.34 -10.37
CA LYS A 29 16.00 12.47 -9.16
C LYS A 29 16.19 11.16 -8.40
N LEU A 30 15.34 10.16 -8.68
CA LEU A 30 15.43 8.81 -8.13
C LEU A 30 15.62 7.82 -9.29
N ARG A 31 16.62 6.94 -9.17
CA ARG A 31 16.89 5.88 -10.14
C ARG A 31 17.17 4.59 -9.40
N PHE A 32 16.65 3.50 -9.92
CA PHE A 32 16.89 2.16 -9.41
C PHE A 32 17.99 1.47 -10.21
N SER A 33 18.89 0.77 -9.51
CA SER A 33 20.05 0.11 -10.13
C SER A 33 20.03 -1.42 -10.02
N ARG A 34 19.27 -1.96 -9.05
CA ARG A 34 19.26 -3.41 -8.77
C ARG A 34 17.91 -4.03 -9.17
N PRO A 35 17.91 -5.08 -10.01
CA PRO A 35 16.69 -5.81 -10.33
C PRO A 35 16.25 -6.70 -9.16
N LEU A 36 14.95 -6.65 -8.84
CA LEU A 36 14.38 -7.46 -7.76
C LEU A 36 13.86 -8.82 -8.25
N ASN A 37 13.47 -8.94 -9.54
CA ASN A 37 12.91 -10.14 -10.15
C ASN A 37 11.74 -10.73 -9.35
N LEU A 38 10.79 -9.89 -8.96
CA LEU A 38 9.70 -10.22 -8.05
C LEU A 38 8.33 -9.99 -8.70
N HIS A 39 7.45 -10.98 -8.63
CA HIS A 39 6.05 -10.82 -9.01
C HIS A 39 5.25 -10.38 -7.79
N VAL A 40 4.64 -9.22 -7.86
CA VAL A 40 3.92 -8.60 -6.73
C VAL A 40 2.47 -8.30 -7.08
N THR A 41 1.64 -8.21 -6.04
CA THR A 41 0.35 -7.55 -6.07
C THR A 41 0.31 -6.40 -5.05
N TYR A 42 -0.57 -5.42 -5.25
CA TYR A 42 -0.63 -4.25 -4.37
C TYR A 42 -1.93 -4.20 -3.56
N HIS A 43 -1.77 -3.98 -2.26
CA HIS A 43 -2.88 -3.74 -1.34
C HIS A 43 -3.03 -2.23 -1.08
N ASP A 44 -4.13 -1.66 -1.56
CA ASP A 44 -4.46 -0.26 -1.29
C ASP A 44 -4.89 -0.05 0.17
N PRO A 45 -4.16 0.74 0.96
CA PRO A 45 -4.60 1.07 2.31
C PRO A 45 -5.84 1.95 2.28
N CYS A 46 -6.79 1.69 3.18
CA CYS A 46 -8.05 2.43 3.19
C CYS A 46 -7.87 3.93 3.46
N HIS A 47 -6.93 4.32 4.35
CA HIS A 47 -6.76 5.73 4.74
C HIS A 47 -6.05 6.58 3.67
N SER A 48 -5.03 6.07 3.00
CA SER A 48 -4.34 6.79 1.92
C SER A 48 -5.01 6.65 0.55
N GLY A 49 -6.00 5.76 0.43
CA GLY A 49 -6.75 5.50 -0.79
C GLY A 49 -8.20 5.95 -0.69
N ARG A 50 -9.10 5.00 -0.43
CA ARG A 50 -10.57 5.21 -0.43
C ARG A 50 -11.02 6.38 0.46
N HIS A 51 -10.46 6.56 1.66
CA HIS A 51 -10.88 7.67 2.53
C HIS A 51 -10.45 9.02 1.94
N VAL A 52 -9.25 9.12 1.37
CA VAL A 52 -8.82 10.34 0.69
C VAL A 52 -9.74 10.66 -0.48
N SER A 53 -10.07 9.69 -1.33
CA SER A 53 -10.96 9.90 -2.48
C SER A 53 -12.39 10.30 -2.09
N ILE A 54 -12.85 9.94 -0.89
CA ILE A 54 -14.17 10.32 -0.37
C ILE A 54 -14.13 11.71 0.29
N TYR A 55 -13.11 11.99 1.12
CA TYR A 55 -13.03 13.22 1.91
C TYR A 55 -12.42 14.40 1.15
N LEU A 56 -11.70 14.14 0.08
CA LEU A 56 -11.10 15.13 -0.81
C LEU A 56 -11.49 14.82 -2.26
N PRO A 57 -12.79 14.93 -2.61
CA PRO A 57 -13.29 14.55 -3.94
C PRO A 57 -12.73 15.43 -5.08
N GLU A 58 -12.15 16.58 -4.74
CA GLU A 58 -11.43 17.45 -5.68
C GLU A 58 -10.09 16.87 -6.16
N LEU A 59 -9.53 15.89 -5.44
CA LEU A 59 -8.34 15.19 -5.90
C LEU A 59 -8.70 14.16 -6.96
N GLU A 60 -8.00 14.24 -8.08
CA GLU A 60 -8.11 13.25 -9.15
C GLU A 60 -7.74 11.85 -8.63
N LYS A 61 -8.54 10.84 -8.95
CA LYS A 61 -8.33 9.46 -8.48
C LYS A 61 -6.95 8.91 -8.85
N GLU A 62 -6.44 9.28 -10.03
CA GLU A 62 -5.09 8.94 -10.46
C GLU A 62 -4.02 9.41 -9.46
N LYS A 63 -4.18 10.61 -8.92
CA LYS A 63 -3.26 11.17 -7.91
C LYS A 63 -3.34 10.46 -6.57
N VAL A 64 -4.45 9.79 -6.28
CA VAL A 64 -4.65 9.05 -5.04
C VAL A 64 -4.12 7.61 -5.14
N PHE A 65 -4.35 6.94 -6.26
CA PHE A 65 -4.13 5.48 -6.36
C PHE A 65 -2.91 5.08 -7.20
N GLU A 66 -2.46 5.92 -8.13
CA GLU A 66 -1.39 5.55 -9.04
C GLU A 66 0.04 5.76 -8.51
N PRO A 67 0.35 6.71 -7.61
CA PRO A 67 1.73 6.89 -7.14
C PRO A 67 2.42 5.60 -6.68
N PRO A 68 1.86 4.76 -5.79
CA PRO A 68 2.51 3.51 -5.40
C PRO A 68 2.67 2.52 -6.57
N ARG A 69 1.73 2.52 -7.52
CA ARG A 69 1.78 1.69 -8.72
C ARG A 69 2.88 2.13 -9.69
N ASN A 70 3.04 3.44 -9.86
CA ASN A 70 4.11 4.02 -10.68
C ASN A 70 5.48 3.64 -10.11
N VAL A 71 5.66 3.74 -8.79
CA VAL A 71 6.89 3.31 -8.13
C VAL A 71 7.14 1.82 -8.35
N LEU A 72 6.14 0.95 -8.13
CA LEU A 72 6.28 -0.50 -8.34
C LEU A 72 6.64 -0.85 -9.79
N LYS A 73 6.02 -0.18 -10.77
CA LYS A 73 6.30 -0.39 -12.19
C LYS A 73 7.69 0.09 -12.60
N ALA A 74 8.24 1.08 -11.89
CA ALA A 74 9.59 1.61 -12.13
C ALA A 74 10.70 0.73 -11.53
N LEU A 75 10.38 -0.15 -10.57
CA LEU A 75 11.36 -1.06 -9.97
C LEU A 75 11.81 -2.12 -11.00
N PRO A 76 13.11 -2.23 -11.29
CA PRO A 76 13.60 -3.18 -12.29
C PRO A 76 13.26 -4.63 -11.93
N GLY A 77 12.72 -5.38 -12.89
CA GLY A 77 12.36 -6.79 -12.71
C GLY A 77 11.13 -7.04 -11.83
N VAL A 78 10.40 -5.99 -11.44
CA VAL A 78 9.13 -6.14 -10.73
C VAL A 78 7.99 -6.27 -11.73
N LYS A 79 7.16 -7.32 -11.55
CA LYS A 79 5.90 -7.51 -12.28
C LYS A 79 4.75 -7.24 -11.31
N LEU A 80 3.91 -6.26 -11.62
CA LEU A 80 2.70 -5.97 -10.85
C LEU A 80 1.47 -6.62 -11.50
N THR A 81 0.71 -7.40 -10.73
CA THR A 81 -0.63 -7.89 -11.09
C THR A 81 -1.64 -7.42 -10.05
N GLU A 82 -2.69 -6.75 -10.50
CA GLU A 82 -3.72 -6.23 -9.61
C GLU A 82 -4.64 -7.34 -9.10
N MET A 83 -5.08 -7.22 -7.85
CA MET A 83 -6.19 -8.01 -7.33
C MET A 83 -7.52 -7.49 -7.91
N PRO A 84 -8.57 -8.34 -8.03
CA PRO A 84 -9.88 -7.91 -8.52
C PRO A 84 -10.45 -6.71 -7.75
N ARG A 85 -10.39 -6.74 -6.42
CA ARG A 85 -10.78 -5.62 -5.56
C ARG A 85 -9.57 -4.74 -5.27
N ASN A 86 -9.38 -3.68 -6.02
CA ASN A 86 -8.31 -2.71 -5.87
C ASN A 86 -8.85 -1.29 -5.83
N ARG A 87 -8.00 -0.33 -5.54
CA ARG A 87 -8.32 1.10 -5.41
C ARG A 87 -9.47 1.32 -4.41
N GLU A 88 -10.56 1.96 -4.82
CA GLU A 88 -11.72 2.23 -3.95
C GLU A 88 -12.39 0.95 -3.45
N LEU A 89 -12.35 -0.11 -4.23
CA LEU A 89 -12.96 -1.41 -3.93
C LEU A 89 -12.07 -2.31 -3.07
N SER A 90 -10.84 -1.86 -2.74
CA SER A 90 -9.90 -2.67 -1.99
C SER A 90 -10.49 -3.22 -0.70
N TRP A 91 -10.31 -4.53 -0.47
CA TRP A 91 -10.70 -5.16 0.79
C TRP A 91 -9.83 -4.64 1.94
N CYS A 92 -10.41 -4.47 3.12
CA CYS A 92 -9.70 -3.99 4.29
C CYS A 92 -8.66 -5.00 4.79
N CYS A 93 -7.53 -4.53 5.30
CA CYS A 93 -6.56 -5.40 5.99
C CYS A 93 -7.03 -5.86 7.38
N GLY A 94 -8.08 -5.27 7.94
CA GLY A 94 -8.62 -5.62 9.26
C GLY A 94 -7.97 -4.98 10.47
N ALA A 95 -6.85 -4.24 10.32
CA ALA A 95 -6.07 -3.75 11.48
C ALA A 95 -6.51 -2.39 12.02
N GLY A 96 -7.22 -1.60 11.22
CA GLY A 96 -7.52 -0.20 11.53
C GLY A 96 -8.53 0.03 12.65
N GLY A 97 -8.62 1.27 13.12
CA GLY A 97 -9.64 1.68 14.09
C GLY A 97 -9.57 0.97 15.44
N GLY A 98 -8.44 0.40 15.83
CA GLY A 98 -8.30 -0.37 17.05
C GLY A 98 -8.80 -1.83 16.95
N ALA A 99 -9.30 -2.27 15.79
CA ALA A 99 -9.86 -3.61 15.60
C ALA A 99 -8.84 -4.72 15.92
N LYS A 100 -7.58 -4.55 15.50
CA LYS A 100 -6.53 -5.53 15.79
C LYS A 100 -6.27 -5.71 17.29
N SER A 101 -6.38 -4.66 18.07
CA SER A 101 -6.16 -4.72 19.53
C SER A 101 -7.36 -5.28 20.27
N ALA A 102 -8.58 -4.94 19.82
CA ALA A 102 -9.83 -5.34 20.46
C ALA A 102 -10.32 -6.74 20.01
N TYR A 103 -10.09 -7.09 18.73
CA TYR A 103 -10.60 -8.31 18.09
C TYR A 103 -9.52 -8.91 17.18
N PRO A 104 -8.39 -9.44 17.73
CA PRO A 104 -7.26 -9.90 16.95
C PRO A 104 -7.62 -11.03 15.97
N ASP A 105 -8.45 -11.98 16.38
CA ASP A 105 -8.85 -13.12 15.53
C ASP A 105 -9.67 -12.65 14.32
N TRP A 106 -10.57 -11.67 14.52
CA TRP A 106 -11.32 -11.06 13.43
C TRP A 106 -10.41 -10.28 12.47
N ALA A 107 -9.42 -9.56 13.02
CA ALA A 107 -8.45 -8.84 12.20
C ALA A 107 -7.62 -9.79 11.33
N ILE A 108 -7.18 -10.91 11.88
CA ILE A 108 -6.45 -11.96 11.17
C ILE A 108 -7.35 -12.60 10.10
N TRP A 109 -8.58 -12.95 10.44
CA TRP A 109 -9.54 -13.50 9.47
C TRP A 109 -9.75 -12.55 8.29
N THR A 110 -9.97 -11.25 8.57
CA THR A 110 -10.16 -10.24 7.53
C THR A 110 -8.94 -10.12 6.61
N ALA A 111 -7.73 -10.15 7.17
CA ALA A 111 -6.49 -10.14 6.40
C ALA A 111 -6.31 -11.41 5.56
N THR A 112 -6.70 -12.57 6.11
CA THR A 112 -6.62 -13.86 5.40
C THR A 112 -7.52 -13.86 4.15
N GLU A 113 -8.71 -13.26 4.21
CA GLU A 113 -9.56 -13.10 3.01
C GLU A 113 -8.85 -12.26 1.93
N ARG A 114 -8.09 -11.23 2.34
CA ARG A 114 -7.29 -10.43 1.41
C ARG A 114 -6.13 -11.22 0.81
N LEU A 115 -5.48 -12.09 1.59
CA LEU A 115 -4.41 -12.96 1.10
C LEU A 115 -4.89 -13.97 0.06
N LYS A 116 -6.13 -14.45 0.14
CA LYS A 116 -6.71 -15.33 -0.89
C LYS A 116 -6.75 -14.63 -2.25
N GLU A 117 -7.23 -13.37 -2.30
CA GLU A 117 -7.20 -12.59 -3.54
C GLU A 117 -5.77 -12.38 -4.06
N ALA A 118 -4.83 -12.12 -3.15
CA ALA A 118 -3.43 -11.97 -3.54
C ALA A 118 -2.86 -13.25 -4.15
N GLN A 119 -3.18 -14.41 -3.59
CA GLN A 119 -2.76 -15.73 -4.14
C GLN A 119 -3.35 -15.99 -5.54
N GLU A 120 -4.62 -15.61 -5.78
CA GLU A 120 -5.28 -15.76 -7.07
C GLU A 120 -4.59 -14.97 -8.20
N THR A 121 -3.81 -13.93 -7.88
CA THR A 121 -3.01 -13.19 -8.86
C THR A 121 -1.78 -13.96 -9.34
N GLY A 122 -1.39 -15.02 -8.64
CA GLY A 122 -0.13 -15.74 -8.85
C GLY A 122 1.11 -14.96 -8.36
N ALA A 123 0.94 -13.86 -7.63
CA ALA A 123 2.04 -13.08 -7.09
C ALA A 123 2.80 -13.84 -5.98
N GLN A 124 4.08 -13.55 -5.86
CA GLN A 124 4.97 -14.05 -4.80
C GLN A 124 4.90 -13.19 -3.55
N ALA A 125 4.50 -11.92 -3.71
CA ALA A 125 4.43 -10.98 -2.61
C ALA A 125 3.23 -10.03 -2.73
N ILE A 126 2.73 -9.58 -1.56
CA ILE A 126 1.79 -8.48 -1.44
C ILE A 126 2.51 -7.26 -0.88
N VAL A 127 2.33 -6.12 -1.52
CA VAL A 127 2.97 -4.85 -1.15
C VAL A 127 1.92 -3.85 -0.68
N SER A 128 2.23 -3.06 0.33
CA SER A 128 1.38 -1.97 0.81
C SER A 128 2.23 -0.76 1.22
N THR A 129 1.61 0.41 1.38
CA THR A 129 2.26 1.64 1.86
C THR A 129 1.80 2.03 3.27
N CYS A 130 1.28 1.07 4.03
CA CYS A 130 0.75 1.31 5.36
C CYS A 130 1.34 0.29 6.34
N PRO A 131 2.01 0.75 7.42
CA PRO A 131 2.64 -0.15 8.40
C PRO A 131 1.63 -1.04 9.13
N PHE A 132 0.40 -0.56 9.38
CA PHE A 132 -0.67 -1.36 9.96
C PHE A 132 -1.13 -2.49 9.02
N CYS A 133 -1.30 -2.18 7.73
CA CYS A 133 -1.63 -3.19 6.72
C CYS A 133 -0.50 -4.22 6.60
N ARG A 134 0.75 -3.75 6.45
CA ARG A 134 1.92 -4.63 6.40
C ARG A 134 1.97 -5.58 7.60
N ARG A 135 1.84 -5.05 8.81
CA ARG A 135 1.88 -5.85 10.04
C ARG A 135 0.76 -6.90 10.05
N ASN A 136 -0.49 -6.51 9.81
CA ASN A 136 -1.61 -7.45 9.91
C ASN A 136 -1.62 -8.51 8.79
N LEU A 137 -1.21 -8.13 7.58
CA LEU A 137 -1.03 -9.08 6.48
C LEU A 137 0.10 -10.07 6.80
N SER A 138 1.20 -9.63 7.41
CA SER A 138 2.29 -10.52 7.85
C SER A 138 1.82 -11.51 8.91
N ASP A 139 1.08 -11.04 9.92
CA ASP A 139 0.54 -11.90 10.97
C ASP A 139 -0.47 -12.91 10.38
N ALA A 140 -1.25 -12.53 9.37
CA ALA A 140 -2.17 -13.42 8.67
C ALA A 140 -1.43 -14.45 7.79
N VAL A 141 -0.32 -14.07 7.15
CA VAL A 141 0.56 -15.01 6.42
C VAL A 141 1.09 -16.08 7.37
N GLU A 142 1.58 -15.67 8.54
CA GLU A 142 2.08 -16.60 9.56
C GLU A 142 0.97 -17.54 10.06
N ALA A 143 -0.20 -16.99 10.40
CA ALA A 143 -1.33 -17.75 10.92
C ALA A 143 -1.91 -18.74 9.91
N SER A 144 -2.03 -18.35 8.64
CA SER A 144 -2.59 -19.16 7.56
C SER A 144 -1.56 -20.02 6.82
N LYS A 145 -0.27 -19.85 7.12
CA LYS A 145 0.85 -20.49 6.40
C LYS A 145 0.82 -20.23 4.89
N THR A 146 0.32 -19.07 4.50
CA THR A 146 0.23 -18.66 3.09
C THR A 146 1.64 -18.43 2.53
N PRO A 147 2.00 -18.93 1.33
CA PRO A 147 3.34 -18.78 0.77
C PRO A 147 3.53 -17.42 0.08
N LEU A 148 3.12 -16.34 0.74
CA LEU A 148 3.28 -14.97 0.27
C LEU A 148 4.26 -14.22 1.17
N GLN A 149 5.11 -13.40 0.55
CA GLN A 149 5.89 -12.41 1.27
C GLN A 149 5.06 -11.12 1.42
N VAL A 150 5.33 -10.34 2.48
CA VAL A 150 4.64 -9.07 2.72
C VAL A 150 5.68 -7.96 2.83
N TYR A 151 5.56 -6.96 1.96
CA TYR A 151 6.48 -5.82 1.95
C TYR A 151 5.77 -4.49 2.15
N ASP A 152 6.46 -3.57 2.81
CA ASP A 152 6.22 -2.15 2.59
C ASP A 152 6.86 -1.72 1.27
N LEU A 153 6.27 -0.76 0.56
CA LEU A 153 6.82 -0.24 -0.69
C LEU A 153 8.26 0.26 -0.51
N THR A 154 8.54 0.91 0.62
CA THR A 154 9.87 1.45 0.92
C THR A 154 10.93 0.38 1.10
N GLU A 155 10.56 -0.82 1.54
CA GLU A 155 11.49 -1.96 1.64
C GLU A 155 11.97 -2.40 0.24
N LEU A 156 11.07 -2.45 -0.74
CA LEU A 156 11.44 -2.78 -2.12
C LEU A 156 12.27 -1.66 -2.77
N VAL A 157 11.89 -0.41 -2.53
CA VAL A 157 12.67 0.75 -2.99
C VAL A 157 14.09 0.70 -2.45
N ALA A 158 14.26 0.46 -1.14
CA ALA A 158 15.58 0.37 -0.52
C ALA A 158 16.44 -0.79 -1.07
N GLN A 159 15.81 -1.91 -1.46
CA GLN A 159 16.52 -3.04 -2.07
C GLN A 159 16.96 -2.76 -3.50
N ALA A 160 16.24 -1.90 -4.23
CA ALA A 160 16.50 -1.59 -5.64
C ALA A 160 17.52 -0.44 -5.83
N LEU A 161 17.82 0.33 -4.79
CA LEU A 161 18.85 1.36 -4.79
C LEU A 161 20.27 0.75 -4.82
#